data_fb8c92fe0b8be17faeca9a9fe3542b83
#
_entry.id   fb8c92fe0b8be17faeca9a9fe3542b83
#
_cell.length_a   1.000
_cell.length_b   1.000
_cell.length_c   1.000
_cell.angle_alpha   90.00
_cell.angle_beta   90.00
_cell.angle_gamma   90.00
#
_symmetry.space_group_name_H-M   'P 1'
#
loop_
_entity.id
_entity.type
_entity.pdbx_description
1 polymer ?
#
loop_
_entity_poly.entity_id
_entity_poly.type
_entity_poly.pdbx_seq_one_letter_code
_entity_poly.pdbx_strand_id
1 'polypeptide(L)'
;MPSIFASITHVPLSYDVGPLQLTGFGLAVLMAFVIAQVISQRELARRGRDPEPIGDLIFAAVIGGLLGGKIYYAVLMRDFGALLSRAGFVFWGGLLGGIFACYLVVRYKHLSFTRISDVAGPAIAAAYSIGRTGCWAVGDDYGRPWNGPLAVSFPHGAPPSTVANMTELFHIPAPPGSSPNQVLSVHPTQLYEVALGFVMFMILWRLRDHKHAEGWLFGLYCLLAGIERFIIEFVRAKDDRFLFGTFTGAQVIALIFAIGGALWMYARRNPHENAPGIYAAQAA
;
A
#
# COMPACT_ATOMS: atom_id res chain seq x y z
N MET A 1 16.01 -25.99 19.31
CA MET A 1 16.61 -25.14 20.37
C MET A 1 15.56 -24.14 20.77
N PRO A 2 15.24 -23.95 22.06
CA PRO A 2 14.36 -22.84 22.47
C PRO A 2 15.00 -21.52 22.02
N SER A 3 14.21 -20.60 21.46
CA SER A 3 14.69 -19.29 21.03
C SER A 3 15.26 -18.56 22.24
N ILE A 4 16.51 -18.08 22.14
CA ILE A 4 17.16 -17.27 23.17
C ILE A 4 16.46 -15.91 23.34
N PHE A 5 15.63 -15.53 22.37
CA PHE A 5 14.86 -14.29 22.39
C PHE A 5 13.39 -14.56 22.72
N ALA A 6 12.86 -13.93 23.76
CA ALA A 6 11.43 -13.88 24.02
C ALA A 6 10.76 -13.18 22.82
N SER A 7 9.83 -13.88 22.15
CA SER A 7 9.07 -13.24 21.07
C SER A 7 8.15 -12.16 21.64
N ILE A 8 8.09 -11.04 20.96
CA ILE A 8 7.12 -9.98 21.25
C ILE A 8 5.73 -10.52 20.90
N THR A 9 4.79 -10.47 21.85
CA THR A 9 3.39 -10.89 21.60
C THR A 9 2.57 -9.68 21.20
N HIS A 10 1.99 -9.73 20.01
CA HIS A 10 1.13 -8.68 19.49
C HIS A 10 -0.29 -8.78 20.07
N VAL A 11 -0.87 -7.61 20.40
CA VAL A 11 -2.28 -7.47 20.84
C VAL A 11 -2.98 -6.55 19.84
N PRO A 12 -4.06 -7.02 19.18
CA PRO A 12 -4.81 -6.21 18.23
C PRO A 12 -5.45 -4.99 18.89
N LEU A 13 -5.47 -3.87 18.15
CA LEU A 13 -6.12 -2.63 18.59
C LEU A 13 -7.54 -2.58 18.01
N SER A 14 -8.52 -2.82 18.86
CA SER A 14 -9.95 -2.68 18.53
C SER A 14 -10.72 -2.18 19.73
N TYR A 15 -11.71 -1.30 19.50
CA TYR A 15 -12.60 -0.75 20.51
C TYR A 15 -14.04 -0.88 20.03
N ASP A 16 -14.90 -1.41 20.87
CA ASP A 16 -16.34 -1.50 20.61
C ASP A 16 -17.03 -0.22 21.10
N VAL A 17 -17.66 0.53 20.18
CA VAL A 17 -18.44 1.74 20.46
C VAL A 17 -19.90 1.46 20.10
N GLY A 18 -20.64 0.90 21.03
CA GLY A 18 -22.00 0.44 20.79
C GLY A 18 -22.04 -0.65 19.70
N PRO A 19 -22.84 -0.47 18.61
CA PRO A 19 -22.90 -1.44 17.53
C PRO A 19 -21.74 -1.37 16.53
N LEU A 20 -20.81 -0.41 16.71
CA LEU A 20 -19.68 -0.16 15.83
C LEU A 20 -18.38 -0.64 16.47
N GLN A 21 -17.62 -1.43 15.74
CA GLN A 21 -16.25 -1.79 16.10
C GLN A 21 -15.27 -0.84 15.39
N LEU A 22 -14.56 -0.04 16.16
CA LEU A 22 -13.47 0.80 15.69
C LEU A 22 -12.18 -0.01 15.72
N THR A 23 -11.65 -0.34 14.55
CA THR A 23 -10.38 -1.06 14.43
C THR A 23 -9.23 -0.09 14.16
N GLY A 24 -8.05 -0.43 14.64
CA GLY A 24 -6.84 0.32 14.33
C GLY A 24 -6.58 0.40 12.81
N PHE A 25 -7.01 -0.61 12.04
CA PHE A 25 -6.96 -0.58 10.58
C PHE A 25 -7.83 0.53 9.99
N GLY A 26 -9.09 0.63 10.40
CA GLY A 26 -10.00 1.67 9.90
C GLY A 26 -9.47 3.09 10.18
N LEU A 27 -8.92 3.29 11.39
CA LEU A 27 -8.32 4.57 11.76
C LEU A 27 -7.07 4.88 10.90
N ALA A 28 -6.20 3.91 10.69
CA ALA A 28 -5.00 4.08 9.88
C ALA A 28 -5.35 4.40 8.42
N VAL A 29 -6.35 3.73 7.84
CA VAL A 29 -6.82 4.01 6.47
C VAL A 29 -7.41 5.42 6.37
N LEU A 30 -8.23 5.83 7.34
CA LEU A 30 -8.74 7.21 7.39
C LEU A 30 -7.59 8.23 7.44
N MET A 31 -6.61 8.02 8.33
CA MET A 31 -5.45 8.89 8.45
C MET A 31 -4.60 8.89 7.17
N ALA A 32 -4.46 7.77 6.49
CA ALA A 32 -3.75 7.67 5.22
C ALA A 32 -4.39 8.58 4.14
N PHE A 33 -5.71 8.57 4.01
CA PHE A 33 -6.42 9.46 3.08
C PHE A 33 -6.29 10.94 3.48
N VAL A 34 -6.44 11.26 4.76
CA VAL A 34 -6.29 12.65 5.27
C VAL A 34 -4.88 13.18 4.99
N ILE A 35 -3.85 12.39 5.28
CA ILE A 35 -2.45 12.80 5.05
C ILE A 35 -2.16 12.90 3.55
N ALA A 36 -2.66 11.97 2.73
CA ALA A 36 -2.52 12.07 1.28
C ALA A 36 -3.16 13.35 0.75
N GLN A 37 -4.35 13.72 1.22
CA GLN A 37 -5.03 14.96 0.86
C GLN A 37 -4.20 16.18 1.25
N VAL A 38 -3.76 16.26 2.51
CA VAL A 38 -3.00 17.40 3.02
C VAL A 38 -1.68 17.59 2.28
N ILE A 39 -0.92 16.49 2.04
CA ILE A 39 0.34 16.54 1.28
C ILE A 39 0.08 17.03 -0.14
N SER A 40 -0.91 16.46 -0.81
CA SER A 40 -1.23 16.79 -2.21
C SER A 40 -1.71 18.23 -2.35
N GLN A 41 -2.59 18.70 -1.46
CA GLN A 41 -3.09 20.08 -1.48
C GLN A 41 -1.97 21.09 -1.25
N ARG A 42 -1.12 20.86 -0.23
CA ARG A 42 0.02 21.73 0.07
C ARG A 42 1.02 21.78 -1.06
N GLU A 43 1.31 20.62 -1.68
CA GLU A 43 2.26 20.56 -2.78
C GLU A 43 1.71 21.24 -4.04
N LEU A 44 0.42 21.09 -4.35
CA LEU A 44 -0.22 21.75 -5.50
C LEU A 44 -0.29 23.26 -5.29
N ALA A 45 -0.68 23.72 -4.08
CA ALA A 45 -0.68 25.13 -3.71
C ALA A 45 0.74 25.75 -3.78
N ARG A 46 1.77 25.02 -3.28
CA ARG A 46 3.17 25.45 -3.37
C ARG A 46 3.64 25.64 -4.82
N ARG A 47 3.08 24.89 -5.76
CA ARG A 47 3.32 25.05 -7.21
C ARG A 47 2.48 26.15 -7.85
N GLY A 48 1.82 27.02 -7.06
CA GLY A 48 0.96 28.10 -7.56
C GLY A 48 -0.29 27.61 -8.30
N ARG A 49 -0.79 26.41 -7.96
CA ARG A 49 -1.97 25.80 -8.57
C ARG A 49 -3.10 25.66 -7.55
N ASP A 50 -4.33 25.67 -8.06
CA ASP A 50 -5.51 25.47 -7.24
C ASP A 50 -5.50 24.07 -6.58
N PRO A 51 -5.52 23.98 -5.24
CA PRO A 51 -5.55 22.72 -4.51
C PRO A 51 -6.94 22.09 -4.38
N GLU A 52 -8.03 22.81 -4.73
CA GLU A 52 -9.41 22.34 -4.56
C GLU A 52 -9.68 20.99 -5.23
N PRO A 53 -9.20 20.70 -6.47
CA PRO A 53 -9.47 19.43 -7.12
C PRO A 53 -8.94 18.20 -6.39
N ILE A 54 -8.00 18.35 -5.47
CA ILE A 54 -7.46 17.22 -4.67
C ILE A 54 -8.56 16.59 -3.79
N GLY A 55 -9.46 17.41 -3.24
CA GLY A 55 -10.60 16.90 -2.46
C GLY A 55 -11.46 15.94 -3.28
N ASP A 56 -11.78 16.31 -4.51
CA ASP A 56 -12.57 15.47 -5.41
C ASP A 56 -11.83 14.19 -5.83
N LEU A 57 -10.51 14.29 -6.02
CA LEU A 57 -9.69 13.12 -6.32
C LEU A 57 -9.64 12.14 -5.15
N ILE A 58 -9.51 12.61 -3.92
CA ILE A 58 -9.55 11.76 -2.73
C ILE A 58 -10.93 11.12 -2.57
N PHE A 59 -12.00 11.91 -2.73
CA PHE A 59 -13.36 11.39 -2.68
C PHE A 59 -13.61 10.33 -3.77
N ALA A 60 -13.17 10.59 -4.99
CA ALA A 60 -13.25 9.66 -6.10
C ALA A 60 -12.45 8.37 -5.83
N ALA A 61 -11.25 8.48 -5.25
CA ALA A 61 -10.44 7.33 -4.86
C ALA A 61 -11.15 6.45 -3.83
N VAL A 62 -11.78 7.06 -2.81
CA VAL A 62 -12.53 6.34 -1.77
C VAL A 62 -13.76 5.66 -2.37
N ILE A 63 -14.61 6.41 -3.06
CA ILE A 63 -15.86 5.86 -3.62
C ILE A 63 -15.56 4.82 -4.72
N GLY A 64 -14.66 5.16 -5.65
CA GLY A 64 -14.24 4.24 -6.70
C GLY A 64 -13.58 2.98 -6.16
N GLY A 65 -12.79 3.13 -5.09
CA GLY A 65 -12.18 2.02 -4.38
C GLY A 65 -13.20 1.10 -3.74
N LEU A 66 -14.13 1.66 -2.98
CA LEU A 66 -15.19 0.88 -2.31
C LEU A 66 -16.08 0.17 -3.33
N LEU A 67 -16.56 0.87 -4.33
CA LEU A 67 -17.41 0.30 -5.38
C LEU A 67 -16.68 -0.75 -6.19
N GLY A 68 -15.45 -0.46 -6.64
CA GLY A 68 -14.66 -1.39 -7.42
C GLY A 68 -14.34 -2.69 -6.67
N GLY A 69 -13.96 -2.59 -5.39
CA GLY A 69 -13.69 -3.75 -4.54
C GLY A 69 -14.93 -4.63 -4.33
N LYS A 70 -16.10 -4.01 -4.16
CA LYS A 70 -17.39 -4.69 -4.02
C LYS A 70 -17.87 -5.32 -5.33
N ILE A 71 -17.79 -4.59 -6.42
CA ILE A 71 -18.18 -5.10 -7.76
C ILE A 71 -17.33 -6.32 -8.10
N TYR A 72 -16.00 -6.23 -7.92
CA TYR A 72 -15.12 -7.35 -8.22
C TYR A 72 -15.41 -8.57 -7.35
N TYR A 73 -15.72 -8.36 -6.06
CA TYR A 73 -16.12 -9.43 -5.16
C TYR A 73 -17.42 -10.12 -5.61
N ALA A 74 -18.45 -9.34 -5.95
CA ALA A 74 -19.73 -9.87 -6.44
C ALA A 74 -19.57 -10.67 -7.74
N VAL A 75 -18.70 -10.22 -8.64
CA VAL A 75 -18.37 -10.95 -9.89
C VAL A 75 -17.68 -12.28 -9.57
N LEU A 76 -16.72 -12.31 -8.67
CA LEU A 76 -16.02 -13.54 -8.25
C LEU A 76 -16.97 -14.56 -7.60
N MET A 77 -17.87 -14.09 -6.74
CA MET A 77 -18.86 -14.95 -6.08
C MET A 77 -20.04 -15.33 -6.99
N ARG A 78 -20.15 -14.70 -8.17
CA ARG A 78 -21.31 -14.83 -9.09
C ARG A 78 -22.64 -14.54 -8.39
N ASP A 79 -22.62 -13.66 -7.40
CA ASP A 79 -23.78 -13.25 -6.58
C ASP A 79 -23.83 -11.73 -6.48
N PHE A 80 -24.79 -11.13 -7.15
CA PHE A 80 -25.00 -9.67 -7.08
C PHE A 80 -25.58 -9.22 -5.72
N GLY A 81 -26.19 -10.11 -4.94
CA GLY A 81 -26.61 -9.84 -3.56
C GLY A 81 -25.42 -9.51 -2.65
N ALA A 82 -24.23 -10.02 -2.99
CA ALA A 82 -22.99 -9.73 -2.30
C ALA A 82 -22.58 -8.23 -2.32
N LEU A 83 -23.10 -7.44 -3.26
CA LEU A 83 -22.88 -5.98 -3.30
C LEU A 83 -23.38 -5.27 -2.04
N LEU A 84 -24.49 -5.75 -1.46
CA LEU A 84 -25.12 -5.20 -0.26
C LEU A 84 -24.64 -5.86 1.04
N SER A 85 -23.84 -6.92 0.95
CA SER A 85 -23.30 -7.61 2.12
C SER A 85 -22.29 -6.73 2.87
N ARG A 86 -22.17 -6.87 4.19
CA ARG A 86 -21.10 -6.21 4.96
C ARG A 86 -19.74 -6.85 4.72
N ALA A 87 -19.69 -8.12 4.38
CA ALA A 87 -18.48 -8.89 4.09
C ALA A 87 -18.09 -8.80 2.61
N GLY A 88 -16.84 -9.10 2.32
CA GLY A 88 -16.29 -9.25 0.99
C GLY A 88 -15.84 -7.94 0.34
N PHE A 89 -14.55 -7.89 0.12
CA PHE A 89 -13.87 -6.79 -0.59
C PHE A 89 -12.64 -7.37 -1.27
N VAL A 90 -12.42 -7.04 -2.53
CA VAL A 90 -11.25 -7.49 -3.26
C VAL A 90 -10.34 -6.32 -3.58
N PHE A 91 -9.11 -6.40 -3.10
CA PHE A 91 -8.09 -5.34 -3.27
C PHE A 91 -7.93 -4.89 -4.73
N TRP A 92 -7.82 -5.83 -5.66
CA TRP A 92 -7.62 -5.50 -7.09
C TRP A 92 -8.78 -4.70 -7.67
N GLY A 93 -10.02 -5.06 -7.33
CA GLY A 93 -11.19 -4.30 -7.72
C GLY A 93 -11.16 -2.88 -7.14
N GLY A 94 -10.79 -2.76 -5.87
CA GLY A 94 -10.64 -1.47 -5.20
C GLY A 94 -9.58 -0.58 -5.85
N LEU A 95 -8.40 -1.14 -6.12
CA LEU A 95 -7.31 -0.41 -6.76
C LEU A 95 -7.71 0.10 -8.16
N LEU A 96 -8.23 -0.79 -9.00
CA LEU A 96 -8.63 -0.42 -10.37
C LEU A 96 -9.81 0.55 -10.38
N GLY A 97 -10.80 0.35 -9.50
CA GLY A 97 -11.93 1.26 -9.36
C GLY A 97 -11.53 2.65 -8.87
N GLY A 98 -10.63 2.73 -7.90
CA GLY A 98 -10.08 4.00 -7.41
C GLY A 98 -9.29 4.74 -8.49
N ILE A 99 -8.38 4.05 -9.19
CA ILE A 99 -7.61 4.63 -10.30
C ILE A 99 -8.55 5.13 -11.41
N PHE A 100 -9.54 4.33 -11.78
CA PHE A 100 -10.50 4.71 -12.82
C PHE A 100 -11.34 5.93 -12.43
N ALA A 101 -11.83 5.98 -11.20
CA ALA A 101 -12.59 7.13 -10.70
C ALA A 101 -11.73 8.40 -10.67
N CYS A 102 -10.48 8.33 -10.18
CA CYS A 102 -9.54 9.45 -10.24
C CYS A 102 -9.27 9.90 -11.69
N TYR A 103 -9.09 8.96 -12.61
CA TYR A 103 -8.91 9.28 -14.02
C TYR A 103 -10.12 10.05 -14.59
N LEU A 104 -11.35 9.67 -14.25
CA LEU A 104 -12.54 10.38 -14.66
C LEU A 104 -12.55 11.83 -14.14
N VAL A 105 -12.19 12.06 -12.88
CA VAL A 105 -12.10 13.42 -12.30
C VAL A 105 -11.02 14.23 -13.01
N VAL A 106 -9.84 13.67 -13.27
CA VAL A 106 -8.75 14.33 -14.01
C VAL A 106 -9.23 14.75 -15.40
N ARG A 107 -9.96 13.86 -16.08
CA ARG A 107 -10.51 14.14 -17.42
C ARG A 107 -11.62 15.21 -17.39
N TYR A 108 -12.55 15.09 -16.44
CA TYR A 108 -13.67 15.99 -16.29
C TYR A 108 -13.24 17.41 -15.93
N LYS A 109 -12.27 17.55 -15.01
CA LYS A 109 -11.73 18.84 -14.58
C LYS A 109 -10.60 19.38 -15.49
N HIS A 110 -10.31 18.71 -16.59
CA HIS A 110 -9.23 19.08 -17.54
C HIS A 110 -7.85 19.26 -16.87
N LEU A 111 -7.54 18.44 -15.85
CA LEU A 111 -6.28 18.52 -15.15
C LEU A 111 -5.15 17.84 -15.93
N SER A 112 -3.89 18.27 -15.71
CA SER A 112 -2.73 17.58 -16.24
C SER A 112 -2.51 16.28 -15.45
N PHE A 113 -2.69 15.13 -16.13
CA PHE A 113 -2.49 13.81 -15.52
C PHE A 113 -1.07 13.66 -14.95
N THR A 114 -0.05 14.09 -15.69
CA THR A 114 1.35 13.96 -15.27
C THR A 114 1.68 14.82 -14.05
N ARG A 115 1.09 16.03 -13.96
CA ARG A 115 1.23 16.90 -12.79
C ARG A 115 0.57 16.30 -11.56
N ILE A 116 -0.67 15.85 -11.70
CA ILE A 116 -1.41 15.20 -10.58
C ILE A 116 -0.68 13.94 -10.13
N SER A 117 -0.13 13.14 -11.05
CA SER A 117 0.65 11.95 -10.71
C SER A 117 1.92 12.30 -9.91
N ASP A 118 2.65 13.36 -10.30
CA ASP A 118 3.85 13.82 -9.56
C ASP A 118 3.52 14.30 -8.14
N VAL A 119 2.37 14.92 -7.96
CA VAL A 119 1.88 15.32 -6.63
C VAL A 119 1.43 14.11 -5.83
N ALA A 120 0.77 13.14 -6.49
CA ALA A 120 0.28 11.92 -5.87
C ALA A 120 1.39 10.97 -5.40
N GLY A 121 2.52 10.90 -6.12
CA GLY A 121 3.61 9.97 -5.79
C GLY A 121 4.06 10.03 -4.31
N PRO A 122 4.53 11.18 -3.80
CA PRO A 122 4.89 11.32 -2.39
C PRO A 122 3.71 11.10 -1.44
N ALA A 123 2.52 11.56 -1.83
CA ALA A 123 1.32 11.43 -1.00
C ALA A 123 0.91 9.95 -0.82
N ILE A 124 0.97 9.16 -1.89
CA ILE A 124 0.68 7.72 -1.85
C ILE A 124 1.75 6.98 -1.01
N ALA A 125 3.03 7.35 -1.14
CA ALA A 125 4.09 6.74 -0.33
C ALA A 125 3.88 6.98 1.18
N ALA A 126 3.50 8.21 1.57
CA ALA A 126 3.16 8.53 2.96
C ALA A 126 1.90 7.79 3.42
N ALA A 127 0.85 7.76 2.59
CA ALA A 127 -0.39 7.05 2.87
C ALA A 127 -0.16 5.53 3.00
N TYR A 128 0.68 4.95 2.17
CA TYR A 128 1.08 3.55 2.26
C TYR A 128 1.74 3.24 3.61
N SER A 129 2.76 4.03 4.00
CA SER A 129 3.43 3.87 5.28
C SER A 129 2.44 3.91 6.45
N ILE A 130 1.51 4.89 6.46
CA ILE A 130 0.48 5.00 7.49
C ILE A 130 -0.51 3.82 7.42
N GLY A 131 -0.97 3.44 6.22
CA GLY A 131 -1.89 2.31 6.03
C GLY A 131 -1.33 1.00 6.57
N ARG A 132 -0.01 0.76 6.41
CA ARG A 132 0.65 -0.45 6.95
C ARG A 132 0.72 -0.48 8.48
N THR A 133 0.64 0.68 9.18
CA THR A 133 0.41 0.68 10.64
C THR A 133 -0.96 0.08 11.01
N GLY A 134 -1.95 0.20 10.13
CA GLY A 134 -3.26 -0.44 10.30
C GLY A 134 -3.19 -1.96 10.22
N CYS A 135 -2.41 -2.50 9.28
CA CYS A 135 -2.12 -3.94 9.21
C CYS A 135 -1.44 -4.42 10.50
N TRP A 136 -0.47 -3.66 10.99
CA TRP A 136 0.11 -3.94 12.31
C TRP A 136 -0.95 -3.93 13.40
N ALA A 137 -1.81 -2.92 13.45
CA ALA A 137 -2.80 -2.75 14.51
C ALA A 137 -3.81 -3.90 14.62
N VAL A 138 -4.13 -4.59 13.52
CA VAL A 138 -5.03 -5.76 13.54
C VAL A 138 -4.27 -7.09 13.51
N GLY A 139 -2.96 -7.08 13.23
CA GLY A 139 -2.13 -8.27 13.17
C GLY A 139 -2.38 -9.12 11.93
N ASP A 140 -2.57 -8.49 10.78
CA ASP A 140 -2.63 -9.17 9.48
C ASP A 140 -1.36 -8.98 8.66
N ASP A 141 -1.24 -9.65 7.52
CA ASP A 141 -0.16 -9.48 6.54
C ASP A 141 1.27 -9.65 7.11
N TYR A 142 1.43 -10.39 8.20
CA TYR A 142 2.76 -10.72 8.76
C TYR A 142 3.56 -11.67 7.83
N GLY A 143 4.83 -11.88 8.18
CA GLY A 143 5.77 -12.64 7.35
C GLY A 143 5.87 -14.11 7.70
N ARG A 144 6.86 -14.77 7.07
CA ARG A 144 7.20 -16.17 7.28
C ARG A 144 7.68 -16.43 8.71
N PRO A 145 7.58 -17.68 9.20
CA PRO A 145 8.13 -18.08 10.49
C PRO A 145 9.59 -17.67 10.63
N TRP A 146 9.93 -17.01 11.73
CA TRP A 146 11.25 -16.51 12.05
C TRP A 146 11.45 -16.40 13.57
N ASN A 147 12.65 -16.69 14.04
CA ASN A 147 12.99 -16.66 15.46
C ASN A 147 14.12 -15.64 15.76
N GLY A 148 14.22 -14.59 14.97
CA GLY A 148 15.21 -13.53 15.18
C GLY A 148 14.80 -12.51 16.26
N PRO A 149 15.65 -11.52 16.53
CA PRO A 149 15.47 -10.59 17.66
C PRO A 149 14.24 -9.68 17.56
N LEU A 150 13.70 -9.47 16.34
CA LEU A 150 12.50 -8.67 16.08
C LEU A 150 11.29 -9.55 15.74
N ALA A 151 11.36 -10.86 16.00
CA ALA A 151 10.25 -11.76 15.72
C ALA A 151 9.05 -11.46 16.62
N VAL A 152 7.86 -11.51 16.03
CA VAL A 152 6.59 -11.20 16.69
C VAL A 152 5.63 -12.36 16.53
N SER A 153 4.90 -12.68 17.59
CA SER A 153 3.83 -13.66 17.58
C SER A 153 2.48 -12.98 17.55
N PHE A 154 1.58 -13.44 16.69
CA PHE A 154 0.23 -12.89 16.52
C PHE A 154 -0.84 -13.91 16.95
N PRO A 155 -1.03 -14.17 18.27
CA PRO A 155 -2.01 -15.15 18.74
C PRO A 155 -3.47 -14.75 18.42
N HIS A 156 -3.72 -13.46 18.32
CA HIS A 156 -5.04 -12.88 18.03
C HIS A 156 -5.02 -12.06 16.73
N GLY A 157 -4.09 -12.34 15.81
CA GLY A 157 -4.01 -11.68 14.51
C GLY A 157 -5.18 -12.08 13.58
N ALA A 158 -5.28 -11.46 12.45
CA ALA A 158 -6.31 -11.68 11.45
C ALA A 158 -5.71 -12.21 10.11
N PRO A 159 -5.39 -13.51 10.00
CA PRO A 159 -5.60 -14.62 10.95
C PRO A 159 -4.48 -14.74 12.01
N PRO A 160 -4.66 -15.54 13.09
CA PRO A 160 -3.58 -15.86 14.02
C PRO A 160 -2.38 -16.56 13.35
N SER A 161 -1.15 -16.30 13.85
CA SER A 161 0.07 -16.88 13.27
C SER A 161 0.28 -18.35 13.72
N THR A 162 -0.77 -19.18 13.66
CA THR A 162 -0.71 -20.60 14.02
C THR A 162 -0.14 -21.46 12.91
N VAL A 163 0.38 -22.64 13.28
CA VAL A 163 0.87 -23.63 12.31
C VAL A 163 -0.22 -24.00 11.31
N ALA A 164 -1.47 -24.19 11.76
CA ALA A 164 -2.59 -24.49 10.88
C ALA A 164 -2.80 -23.40 9.81
N ASN A 165 -2.86 -22.12 10.22
CA ASN A 165 -3.02 -21.02 9.26
C ASN A 165 -1.82 -20.89 8.31
N MET A 166 -0.60 -21.14 8.80
CA MET A 166 0.59 -21.13 7.93
C MET A 166 0.51 -22.18 6.84
N THR A 167 0.04 -23.40 7.17
CA THR A 167 -0.04 -24.49 6.19
C THR A 167 -1.27 -24.38 5.29
N GLU A 168 -2.45 -24.07 5.83
CA GLU A 168 -3.70 -24.13 5.09
C GLU A 168 -3.96 -22.85 4.26
N LEU A 169 -3.63 -21.66 4.81
CA LEU A 169 -3.90 -20.39 4.13
C LEU A 169 -2.69 -19.86 3.36
N PHE A 170 -1.49 -20.05 3.90
CA PHE A 170 -0.28 -19.47 3.32
C PHE A 170 0.60 -20.49 2.59
N HIS A 171 0.26 -21.78 2.66
CA HIS A 171 0.97 -22.88 2.01
C HIS A 171 2.45 -23.01 2.44
N ILE A 172 2.75 -22.59 3.68
CA ILE A 172 4.09 -22.68 4.26
C ILE A 172 4.18 -24.00 5.04
N PRO A 173 5.18 -24.85 4.78
CA PRO A 173 5.33 -26.11 5.48
C PRO A 173 5.45 -25.94 7.01
N ALA A 174 4.75 -26.82 7.75
CA ALA A 174 4.82 -26.84 9.21
C ALA A 174 6.25 -27.21 9.69
N PRO A 175 6.76 -26.54 10.75
CA PRO A 175 7.99 -27.00 11.39
C PRO A 175 7.84 -28.44 11.94
N PRO A 176 8.86 -29.30 11.82
CA PRO A 176 8.78 -30.66 12.32
C PRO A 176 8.42 -30.71 13.82
N GLY A 177 7.44 -31.55 14.17
CA GLY A 177 7.01 -31.75 15.56
C GLY A 177 6.14 -30.64 16.15
N SER A 178 5.70 -29.66 15.34
CA SER A 178 4.78 -28.60 15.79
C SER A 178 3.32 -29.08 15.80
N SER A 179 2.53 -28.58 16.76
CA SER A 179 1.08 -28.81 16.78
C SER A 179 0.32 -27.77 15.95
N PRO A 180 -0.85 -28.10 15.36
CA PRO A 180 -1.62 -27.16 14.54
C PRO A 180 -1.97 -25.83 15.23
N ASN A 181 -2.25 -25.87 16.53
CA ASN A 181 -2.63 -24.69 17.33
C ASN A 181 -1.43 -23.91 17.89
N GLN A 182 -0.20 -24.36 17.62
CA GLN A 182 1.00 -23.67 18.09
C GLN A 182 1.12 -22.34 17.36
N VAL A 183 1.24 -21.25 18.13
CA VAL A 183 1.52 -19.92 17.60
C VAL A 183 3.00 -19.79 17.27
N LEU A 184 3.30 -19.39 16.05
CA LEU A 184 4.67 -19.19 15.57
C LEU A 184 5.07 -17.72 15.66
N SER A 185 6.33 -17.49 15.96
CA SER A 185 6.99 -16.20 15.78
C SER A 185 7.29 -15.99 14.30
N VAL A 186 7.06 -14.78 13.80
CA VAL A 186 7.14 -14.45 12.38
C VAL A 186 7.85 -13.10 12.15
N HIS A 187 8.22 -12.83 10.90
CA HIS A 187 8.68 -11.50 10.51
C HIS A 187 7.55 -10.47 10.65
N PRO A 188 7.76 -9.33 11.32
CA PRO A 188 6.80 -8.22 11.35
C PRO A 188 6.87 -7.41 10.05
N THR A 189 6.45 -8.00 8.93
CA THR A 189 6.55 -7.39 7.59
C THR A 189 5.83 -6.07 7.51
N GLN A 190 4.74 -5.89 8.26
CA GLN A 190 4.00 -4.62 8.36
C GLN A 190 4.94 -3.47 8.78
N LEU A 191 5.80 -3.70 9.79
CA LEU A 191 6.75 -2.67 10.26
C LEU A 191 7.87 -2.42 9.26
N TYR A 192 8.28 -3.45 8.50
CA TYR A 192 9.27 -3.27 7.43
C TYR A 192 8.67 -2.39 6.31
N GLU A 193 7.42 -2.64 5.93
CA GLU A 193 6.70 -1.85 4.93
C GLU A 193 6.41 -0.43 5.41
N VAL A 194 6.14 -0.21 6.70
CA VAL A 194 6.05 1.13 7.31
C VAL A 194 7.36 1.89 7.12
N ALA A 195 8.49 1.27 7.48
CA ALA A 195 9.81 1.90 7.37
C ALA A 195 10.20 2.17 5.91
N LEU A 196 10.01 1.20 5.02
CA LEU A 196 10.33 1.34 3.60
C LEU A 196 9.42 2.37 2.92
N GLY A 197 8.13 2.39 3.22
CA GLY A 197 7.18 3.39 2.73
C GLY A 197 7.55 4.80 3.20
N PHE A 198 7.97 4.95 4.44
CA PHE A 198 8.44 6.22 4.97
C PHE A 198 9.74 6.68 4.28
N VAL A 199 10.71 5.78 4.09
CA VAL A 199 11.94 6.09 3.34
C VAL A 199 11.62 6.49 1.89
N MET A 200 10.73 5.77 1.24
CA MET A 200 10.24 6.11 -0.11
C MET A 200 9.62 7.51 -0.13
N PHE A 201 8.75 7.83 0.84
CA PHE A 201 8.19 9.18 0.98
C PHE A 201 9.29 10.24 1.13
N MET A 202 10.28 10.02 1.99
CA MET A 202 11.38 10.98 2.21
C MET A 202 12.21 11.21 0.94
N ILE A 203 12.51 10.17 0.17
CA ILE A 203 13.22 10.28 -1.11
C ILE A 203 12.39 11.14 -2.09
N LEU A 204 11.12 10.80 -2.28
CA LEU A 204 10.22 11.51 -3.19
C LEU A 204 10.03 12.97 -2.75
N TRP A 205 9.85 13.20 -1.45
CA TRP A 205 9.70 14.53 -0.89
C TRP A 205 10.94 15.41 -1.07
N ARG A 206 12.12 14.82 -0.95
CA ARG A 206 13.40 15.51 -1.19
C ARG A 206 13.61 15.88 -2.65
N LEU A 207 13.12 15.01 -3.57
CA LEU A 207 13.27 15.18 -5.01
C LEU A 207 12.07 15.87 -5.68
N ARG A 208 11.10 16.39 -4.92
CA ARG A 208 9.87 17.01 -5.47
C ARG A 208 10.13 18.23 -6.35
N ASP A 209 11.28 18.92 -6.15
CA ASP A 209 11.69 20.11 -6.91
C ASP A 209 12.62 19.76 -8.09
N HIS A 210 12.42 18.59 -8.69
CA HIS A 210 13.17 18.16 -9.84
C HIS A 210 12.98 19.07 -11.06
N LYS A 211 13.99 19.12 -11.94
CA LYS A 211 13.99 19.92 -13.18
C LYS A 211 13.53 19.12 -14.41
N HIS A 212 13.15 17.87 -14.24
CA HIS A 212 12.67 17.00 -15.31
C HIS A 212 11.22 17.33 -15.69
N ALA A 213 10.74 16.79 -16.81
CA ALA A 213 9.35 16.96 -17.22
C ALA A 213 8.36 16.38 -16.19
N GLU A 214 7.17 16.98 -16.10
CA GLU A 214 6.09 16.49 -15.23
C GLU A 214 5.83 14.99 -15.46
N GLY A 215 5.64 14.24 -14.39
CA GLY A 215 5.48 12.78 -14.38
C GLY A 215 6.76 12.01 -14.01
N TRP A 216 7.91 12.66 -13.99
CA TRP A 216 9.18 12.01 -13.65
C TRP A 216 9.17 11.47 -12.20
N LEU A 217 8.67 12.27 -11.26
CA LEU A 217 8.62 11.89 -9.85
C LEU A 217 7.68 10.70 -9.61
N PHE A 218 6.59 10.63 -10.37
CA PHE A 218 5.70 9.46 -10.33
C PHE A 218 6.37 8.21 -10.89
N GLY A 219 7.19 8.35 -11.93
CA GLY A 219 8.03 7.25 -12.41
C GLY A 219 8.98 6.73 -11.33
N LEU A 220 9.59 7.63 -10.56
CA LEU A 220 10.44 7.27 -9.42
C LEU A 220 9.63 6.57 -8.31
N TYR A 221 8.40 7.04 -8.02
CA TYR A 221 7.50 6.34 -7.10
C TYR A 221 7.24 4.90 -7.57
N CYS A 222 6.88 4.70 -8.83
CA CYS A 222 6.63 3.36 -9.38
C CYS A 222 7.86 2.45 -9.29
N LEU A 223 9.04 2.99 -9.59
CA LEU A 223 10.31 2.26 -9.46
C LEU A 223 10.55 1.82 -8.01
N LEU A 224 10.47 2.75 -7.06
CA LEU A 224 10.72 2.48 -5.64
C LEU A 224 9.68 1.53 -5.05
N ALA A 225 8.40 1.72 -5.36
CA ALA A 225 7.30 0.87 -4.92
C ALA A 225 7.43 -0.55 -5.50
N GLY A 226 7.85 -0.69 -6.75
CA GLY A 226 8.14 -1.99 -7.35
C GLY A 226 9.31 -2.70 -6.67
N ILE A 227 10.39 -1.98 -6.37
CA ILE A 227 11.55 -2.55 -5.65
C ILE A 227 11.14 -2.97 -4.23
N GLU A 228 10.44 -2.11 -3.50
CA GLU A 228 9.94 -2.41 -2.15
C GLU A 228 9.10 -3.67 -2.15
N ARG A 229 8.08 -3.72 -3.01
CA ARG A 229 7.18 -4.86 -3.10
C ARG A 229 7.89 -6.16 -3.49
N PHE A 230 8.87 -6.08 -4.38
CA PHE A 230 9.65 -7.25 -4.77
C PHE A 230 10.46 -7.80 -3.61
N ILE A 231 11.11 -6.94 -2.81
CA ILE A 231 11.94 -7.34 -1.67
C ILE A 231 11.07 -7.92 -0.54
N ILE A 232 9.98 -7.27 -0.20
CA ILE A 232 9.11 -7.71 0.90
C ILE A 232 8.50 -9.09 0.63
N GLU A 233 8.24 -9.42 -0.61
CA GLU A 233 7.64 -10.72 -0.97
C GLU A 233 8.50 -11.92 -0.56
N PHE A 234 9.80 -11.77 -0.42
CA PHE A 234 10.67 -12.86 0.05
C PHE A 234 10.41 -13.26 1.52
N VAL A 235 9.95 -12.30 2.32
CA VAL A 235 9.71 -12.49 3.76
C VAL A 235 8.23 -12.60 4.13
N ARG A 236 7.30 -12.34 3.19
CA ARG A 236 5.86 -12.48 3.43
C ARG A 236 5.43 -13.92 3.65
N ALA A 237 4.41 -14.11 4.50
CA ALA A 237 3.78 -15.41 4.74
C ALA A 237 2.87 -15.77 3.56
N LYS A 238 3.46 -16.18 2.45
CA LYS A 238 2.73 -16.65 1.27
C LYS A 238 3.66 -17.47 0.38
N ASP A 239 3.20 -18.62 -0.11
CA ASP A 239 3.92 -19.44 -1.06
C ASP A 239 3.02 -19.79 -2.26
N ASP A 240 2.80 -18.78 -3.12
CA ASP A 240 2.01 -18.86 -4.35
C ASP A 240 2.88 -18.67 -5.60
N ARG A 241 4.08 -19.27 -5.58
CA ARG A 241 5.01 -19.22 -6.71
C ARG A 241 4.44 -19.96 -7.90
N PHE A 242 4.33 -19.29 -9.03
CA PHE A 242 3.80 -19.90 -10.25
C PHE A 242 4.75 -19.79 -11.45
N LEU A 243 5.50 -18.70 -11.60
CA LEU A 243 6.37 -18.50 -12.74
C LEU A 243 7.69 -19.27 -12.51
N PHE A 244 7.87 -20.35 -13.27
CA PHE A 244 9.02 -21.28 -13.15
C PHE A 244 9.24 -21.80 -11.72
N GLY A 245 8.21 -21.80 -10.85
CA GLY A 245 8.35 -22.17 -9.45
C GLY A 245 9.20 -21.21 -8.61
N THR A 246 9.58 -20.05 -9.16
CA THR A 246 10.53 -19.11 -8.53
C THR A 246 9.87 -17.84 -8.07
N PHE A 247 9.04 -17.21 -8.92
CA PHE A 247 8.43 -15.90 -8.64
C PHE A 247 6.95 -16.02 -8.32
N THR A 248 6.49 -15.18 -7.37
CA THR A 248 5.06 -14.99 -7.09
C THR A 248 4.45 -13.99 -8.08
N GLY A 249 3.11 -14.00 -8.20
CA GLY A 249 2.40 -13.01 -9.01
C GLY A 249 2.68 -11.57 -8.60
N ALA A 250 2.84 -11.35 -7.29
CA ALA A 250 3.17 -10.04 -6.74
C ALA A 250 4.58 -9.59 -7.16
N GLN A 251 5.57 -10.50 -7.21
CA GLN A 251 6.91 -10.17 -7.69
C GLN A 251 6.93 -9.81 -9.18
N VAL A 252 6.17 -10.53 -10.01
CA VAL A 252 6.06 -10.19 -11.44
C VAL A 252 5.46 -8.81 -11.64
N ILE A 253 4.37 -8.50 -10.95
CA ILE A 253 3.74 -7.16 -10.99
C ILE A 253 4.72 -6.10 -10.48
N ALA A 254 5.43 -6.37 -9.40
CA ALA A 254 6.44 -5.47 -8.85
C ALA A 254 7.56 -5.14 -9.85
N LEU A 255 8.06 -6.14 -10.57
CA LEU A 255 9.04 -5.94 -11.64
C LEU A 255 8.47 -5.10 -12.80
N ILE A 256 7.23 -5.34 -13.22
CA ILE A 256 6.56 -4.53 -14.24
C ILE A 256 6.47 -3.07 -13.79
N PHE A 257 6.10 -2.83 -12.53
CA PHE A 257 6.05 -1.48 -11.96
C PHE A 257 7.43 -0.82 -11.90
N ALA A 258 8.45 -1.53 -11.45
CA ALA A 258 9.81 -1.01 -11.36
C ALA A 258 10.37 -0.67 -12.75
N ILE A 259 10.26 -1.58 -13.71
CA ILE A 259 10.73 -1.38 -15.08
C ILE A 259 9.93 -0.27 -15.77
N GLY A 260 8.60 -0.30 -15.66
CA GLY A 260 7.72 0.74 -16.20
C GLY A 260 8.03 2.11 -15.64
N GLY A 261 8.27 2.21 -14.30
CA GLY A 261 8.70 3.43 -13.64
C GLY A 261 10.04 3.95 -14.16
N ALA A 262 11.03 3.08 -14.30
CA ALA A 262 12.34 3.44 -14.84
C ALA A 262 12.26 3.93 -16.29
N LEU A 263 11.49 3.25 -17.14
CA LEU A 263 11.27 3.67 -18.53
C LEU A 263 10.51 5.00 -18.61
N TRP A 264 9.53 5.21 -17.74
CA TRP A 264 8.80 6.47 -17.65
C TRP A 264 9.72 7.63 -17.21
N MET A 265 10.56 7.41 -16.20
CA MET A 265 11.59 8.39 -15.80
C MET A 265 12.54 8.69 -16.94
N TYR A 266 13.01 7.67 -17.65
CA TYR A 266 13.89 7.86 -18.80
C TYR A 266 13.24 8.71 -19.90
N ALA A 267 11.99 8.45 -20.23
CA ALA A 267 11.20 9.21 -21.20
C ALA A 267 10.98 10.68 -20.77
N ARG A 268 10.96 10.94 -19.46
CA ARG A 268 10.70 12.26 -18.85
C ARG A 268 11.97 12.95 -18.30
N ARG A 269 13.17 12.45 -18.60
CA ARG A 269 14.42 12.93 -18.01
C ARG A 269 14.87 14.32 -18.46
N ASN A 270 14.40 14.79 -19.61
CA ASN A 270 14.81 16.08 -20.15
C ASN A 270 14.22 17.22 -19.31
N PRO A 271 14.98 18.29 -19.06
CA PRO A 271 14.47 19.49 -18.44
C PRO A 271 13.30 20.07 -19.26
N HIS A 272 12.29 20.59 -18.59
CA HIS A 272 11.11 21.16 -19.23
C HIS A 272 10.74 22.47 -18.55
N GLU A 273 10.23 23.43 -19.31
CA GLU A 273 9.80 24.74 -18.82
C GLU A 273 8.77 24.63 -17.68
N ASN A 274 7.93 23.57 -17.73
CA ASN A 274 6.93 23.26 -16.70
C ASN A 274 7.45 22.35 -15.58
N ALA A 275 8.77 22.25 -15.37
CA ALA A 275 9.32 21.43 -14.29
C ALA A 275 8.97 22.01 -12.92
N PRO A 276 8.65 21.18 -11.92
CA PRO A 276 8.29 21.61 -10.56
C PRO A 276 9.29 22.58 -9.92
N GLY A 277 10.58 22.37 -10.10
CA GLY A 277 11.63 23.21 -9.52
C GLY A 277 11.75 24.61 -10.17
N ILE A 278 11.17 24.84 -11.34
CA ILE A 278 11.15 26.17 -12.00
C ILE A 278 10.04 27.03 -11.42
N TYR A 279 8.87 26.44 -11.13
CA TYR A 279 7.74 27.19 -10.51
C TYR A 279 8.04 27.60 -9.07
N ALA A 280 8.70 26.77 -8.30
CA ALA A 280 9.07 27.08 -6.93
C ALA A 280 10.05 28.27 -6.85
N ALA A 281 10.92 28.45 -7.84
CA ALA A 281 11.85 29.58 -7.91
C ALA A 281 11.18 30.89 -8.37
N GLN A 282 10.02 30.83 -9.01
CA GLN A 282 9.26 32.03 -9.43
C GLN A 282 8.25 32.51 -8.37
N ALA A 283 7.92 31.64 -7.39
CA ALA A 283 6.96 31.93 -6.32
C ALA A 283 7.65 32.35 -5.00
N ALA A 284 8.99 32.28 -4.92
CA ALA A 284 9.81 32.72 -3.80
C ALA A 284 10.41 34.10 -4.09
#